data_fbc49fe5c5beb59d9097b0cff499ec08
#
_entry.id   fbc49fe5c5beb59d9097b0cff499ec08
#
_cell.length_a   1.000
_cell.length_b   1.000
_cell.length_c   1.000
_cell.angle_alpha   90.00
_cell.angle_beta   90.00
_cell.angle_gamma   90.00
#
_symmetry.space_group_name_H-M   'P 1'
#
loop_
_entity.id
_entity.type
_entity.pdbx_description
1 polymer ?
#
loop_
_entity_poly.entity_id
_entity_poly.type
_entity_poly.pdbx_seq_one_letter_code
_entity_poly.pdbx_strand_id
1 'polypeptide(L)'
;KPQGEFNYRNLAEPVYNLDENTHNFLSKACPEMMDHTHGEAGSLLPYFPGYKFEYGKSTYRGEEVGEGGYVYSEPGIYHNVALLDVASMHPHSLIAEVLFGIKYTNAFRDIVEGRVSIKHEAWDEVNNMLDGRLTPFIQRVKDGEMSSGDLANGLKTAINSVYGLTSAGFDNPFRDVRNVDNIVAKRGALFMVDLKHEVQKRGFTVAHIKTDSIKIPD
;
A
#
# COMPACT_ATOMS: atom_id res chain seq x y z
N LYS A 1 17.40 10.84 -5.28
CA LYS A 1 16.74 11.42 -6.47
C LYS A 1 16.60 10.32 -7.49
N PRO A 2 15.42 10.05 -8.06
CA PRO A 2 15.32 9.19 -9.21
C PRO A 2 16.33 9.68 -10.22
N GLN A 3 17.03 8.77 -10.86
CA GLN A 3 18.01 9.14 -11.87
C GLN A 3 17.31 9.99 -12.92
N GLY A 4 17.95 11.07 -13.37
CA GLY A 4 17.35 12.24 -14.00
C GLY A 4 16.50 12.07 -15.25
N GLU A 5 16.35 10.86 -15.76
CA GLU A 5 15.50 10.55 -16.91
C GLU A 5 14.14 10.00 -16.52
N PHE A 6 13.92 9.71 -15.22
CA PHE A 6 12.71 9.10 -14.73
C PHE A 6 11.97 10.05 -13.80
N ASN A 7 10.90 10.62 -14.31
CA ASN A 7 10.03 11.46 -13.53
C ASN A 7 8.77 10.66 -13.18
N TYR A 8 8.56 10.35 -11.91
CA TYR A 8 7.38 9.63 -11.43
C TYR A 8 6.06 10.32 -11.74
N ARG A 9 6.08 11.64 -11.92
CA ARG A 9 4.90 12.40 -12.36
C ARG A 9 4.41 11.95 -13.72
N ASN A 10 5.32 11.43 -14.54
CA ASN A 10 5.00 10.98 -15.87
C ASN A 10 4.56 9.51 -15.88
N LEU A 11 4.58 8.82 -14.75
CA LEU A 11 4.09 7.45 -14.67
C LEU A 11 2.59 7.34 -14.85
N ALA A 12 1.88 8.33 -14.44
CA ALA A 12 0.46 8.34 -14.67
C ALA A 12 0.15 8.75 -16.10
N GLU A 13 0.94 9.54 -16.67
CA GLU A 13 0.68 9.95 -17.98
C GLU A 13 1.35 9.09 -18.92
N PRO A 14 2.21 8.71 -19.04
CA PRO A 14 2.30 7.80 -20.04
C PRO A 14 3.35 6.82 -19.81
N VAL A 15 2.79 5.88 -19.23
CA VAL A 15 3.14 4.57 -19.64
C VAL A 15 3.48 4.49 -21.14
N TYR A 16 3.01 5.43 -21.95
CA TYR A 16 3.33 5.56 -23.36
C TYR A 16 4.77 5.91 -23.70
N ASN A 17 5.50 6.53 -22.78
CA ASN A 17 6.92 6.87 -22.96
C ASN A 17 7.86 5.75 -22.49
N LEU A 18 7.30 4.61 -22.11
CA LEU A 18 8.09 3.44 -21.78
C LEU A 18 8.54 2.73 -23.06
N ASP A 19 9.69 2.09 -23.00
CA ASP A 19 10.11 1.18 -24.06
C ASP A 19 9.08 0.03 -24.24
N GLU A 20 9.06 -0.56 -25.43
CA GLU A 20 8.07 -1.56 -25.80
C GLU A 20 8.07 -2.78 -24.86
N ASN A 21 9.23 -3.20 -24.39
CA ASN A 21 9.33 -4.35 -23.48
C ASN A 21 8.72 -4.04 -22.13
N THR A 22 9.01 -2.86 -21.59
CA THR A 22 8.45 -2.39 -20.33
C THR A 22 6.93 -2.20 -20.44
N HIS A 23 6.46 -1.62 -21.56
CA HIS A 23 5.05 -1.48 -21.84
C HIS A 23 4.34 -2.84 -21.90
N ASN A 24 4.87 -3.80 -22.63
CA ASN A 24 4.31 -5.14 -22.75
C ASN A 24 4.32 -5.90 -21.42
N PHE A 25 5.36 -5.72 -20.64
CA PHE A 25 5.44 -6.30 -19.30
C PHE A 25 4.38 -5.70 -18.37
N LEU A 26 4.25 -4.38 -18.33
CA LEU A 26 3.25 -3.70 -17.52
C LEU A 26 1.83 -4.07 -17.90
N SER A 27 1.53 -4.17 -19.19
CA SER A 27 0.21 -4.56 -19.70
C SER A 27 -0.21 -5.94 -19.21
N LYS A 28 0.74 -6.83 -18.95
CA LYS A 28 0.48 -8.19 -18.46
C LYS A 28 0.49 -8.27 -16.93
N ALA A 29 1.45 -7.61 -16.30
CA ALA A 29 1.68 -7.70 -14.87
C ALA A 29 0.78 -6.77 -14.06
N CYS A 30 0.47 -5.61 -14.62
CA CYS A 30 -0.28 -4.55 -13.95
C CYS A 30 -1.16 -3.80 -14.97
N PRO A 31 -2.19 -4.45 -15.55
CA PRO A 31 -3.04 -3.84 -16.56
C PRO A 31 -3.71 -2.55 -16.09
N GLU A 32 -3.97 -2.42 -14.80
CA GLU A 32 -4.52 -1.21 -14.19
C GLU A 32 -3.61 0.01 -14.33
N MET A 33 -2.32 -0.17 -14.44
CA MET A 33 -1.39 0.94 -14.71
C MET A 33 -1.47 1.46 -16.14
N MET A 34 -2.03 0.65 -17.02
CA MET A 34 -2.19 0.96 -18.43
C MET A 34 -3.52 1.64 -18.70
N ASP A 35 -4.41 1.64 -17.73
CA ASP A 35 -5.67 2.37 -17.81
C ASP A 35 -5.43 3.85 -17.49
N HIS A 36 -5.38 4.64 -18.54
CA HIS A 36 -5.14 6.09 -18.46
C HIS A 36 -6.41 6.90 -18.28
N THR A 37 -7.52 6.25 -18.22
CA THR A 37 -8.75 6.92 -17.84
C THR A 37 -8.70 7.21 -16.35
N HIS A 38 -7.82 8.04 -15.90
CA HIS A 38 -7.64 8.50 -14.50
C HIS A 38 -8.94 8.67 -13.72
N GLY A 39 -9.90 7.92 -14.09
CA GLY A 39 -11.06 7.72 -13.28
C GLY A 39 -10.59 6.97 -12.06
N GLU A 40 -10.87 7.48 -10.92
CA GLU A 40 -10.66 6.92 -9.62
C GLU A 40 -11.15 5.46 -9.50
N ALA A 41 -11.89 4.97 -10.49
CA ALA A 41 -12.36 3.61 -10.61
C ALA A 41 -11.45 2.71 -11.48
N GLY A 42 -10.70 3.27 -12.45
CA GLY A 42 -10.07 2.49 -13.52
C GLY A 42 -9.16 1.37 -13.02
N SER A 43 -8.18 1.69 -12.21
CA SER A 43 -7.21 0.71 -11.69
C SER A 43 -7.79 -0.19 -10.58
N LEU A 44 -8.90 0.18 -9.97
CA LEU A 44 -9.53 -0.56 -8.88
C LEU A 44 -10.56 -1.59 -9.37
N LEU A 45 -11.19 -1.35 -10.51
CA LEU A 45 -12.26 -2.19 -11.05
C LEU A 45 -11.87 -3.66 -11.29
N PRO A 46 -10.67 -4.00 -11.78
CA PRO A 46 -10.27 -5.39 -11.96
C PRO A 46 -10.24 -6.20 -10.66
N TYR A 47 -9.94 -5.54 -9.54
CA TYR A 47 -9.83 -6.17 -8.21
C TYR A 47 -11.10 -6.02 -7.38
N PHE A 48 -11.86 -4.97 -7.62
CA PHE A 48 -13.07 -4.62 -6.87
C PHE A 48 -14.24 -4.41 -7.84
N PRO A 49 -14.75 -5.49 -8.47
CA PRO A 49 -15.84 -5.39 -9.44
C PRO A 49 -17.07 -4.75 -8.80
N GLY A 50 -17.63 -3.73 -9.48
CA GLY A 50 -18.77 -2.98 -8.98
C GLY A 50 -18.43 -1.79 -8.10
N TYR A 51 -17.14 -1.49 -7.89
CA TYR A 51 -16.72 -0.20 -7.32
C TYR A 51 -17.19 0.94 -8.22
N LYS A 52 -17.67 2.01 -7.62
CA LYS A 52 -18.10 3.22 -8.32
C LYS A 52 -17.58 4.44 -7.57
N PHE A 53 -17.16 5.42 -8.34
CA PHE A 53 -16.93 6.76 -7.86
C PHE A 53 -17.84 7.72 -8.64
N GLU A 54 -18.82 8.25 -7.98
CA GLU A 54 -19.82 9.14 -8.56
C GLU A 54 -20.13 10.30 -7.61
N TYR A 55 -20.18 11.50 -8.13
CA TYR A 55 -20.52 12.71 -7.35
C TYR A 55 -19.64 12.92 -6.12
N GLY A 56 -18.35 12.61 -6.22
CA GLY A 56 -17.40 12.73 -5.11
C GLY A 56 -17.53 11.65 -4.03
N LYS A 57 -18.24 10.57 -4.30
CA LYS A 57 -18.47 9.48 -3.35
C LYS A 57 -18.04 8.13 -3.94
N SER A 58 -17.29 7.40 -3.14
CA SER A 58 -16.94 6.00 -3.42
C SER A 58 -18.03 5.08 -2.85
N THR A 59 -18.53 4.16 -3.68
CA THR A 59 -19.46 3.12 -3.25
C THR A 59 -19.00 1.75 -3.68
N TYR A 60 -19.12 0.77 -2.80
CA TYR A 60 -18.75 -0.62 -3.08
C TYR A 60 -19.61 -1.59 -2.28
N ARG A 61 -20.12 -2.62 -2.92
CA ARG A 61 -21.05 -3.62 -2.31
C ARG A 61 -22.20 -3.00 -1.55
N GLY A 62 -22.75 -1.88 -2.05
CA GLY A 62 -23.88 -1.19 -1.44
C GLY A 62 -23.52 -0.29 -0.25
N GLU A 63 -22.26 -0.12 0.04
CA GLU A 63 -21.76 0.73 1.13
C GLU A 63 -21.03 1.95 0.60
N GLU A 64 -21.15 3.07 1.28
CA GLU A 64 -20.32 4.25 1.04
C GLU A 64 -18.96 4.04 1.72
N VAL A 65 -17.89 4.21 0.95
CA VAL A 65 -16.51 4.04 1.41
C VAL A 65 -15.89 5.42 1.53
N GLY A 66 -15.39 5.76 2.72
CA GLY A 66 -14.75 7.05 2.96
C GLY A 66 -13.41 7.19 2.21
N GLU A 67 -13.06 8.43 1.87
CA GLU A 67 -11.82 8.74 1.15
C GLU A 67 -10.54 8.48 1.96
N GLY A 68 -10.63 8.54 3.28
CA GLY A 68 -9.48 8.34 4.17
C GLY A 68 -9.34 6.94 4.74
N GLY A 69 -10.29 6.06 4.44
CA GLY A 69 -10.35 4.69 4.95
C GLY A 69 -11.79 4.24 5.19
N TYR A 70 -11.96 2.94 5.39
CA TYR A 70 -13.26 2.36 5.70
C TYR A 70 -13.49 2.30 7.20
N VAL A 71 -14.65 2.74 7.63
CA VAL A 71 -15.10 2.66 9.02
C VAL A 71 -16.45 1.93 9.07
N TYR A 72 -16.53 0.94 9.92
CA TYR A 72 -17.76 0.19 10.19
C TYR A 72 -17.92 0.02 11.69
N SER A 73 -19.14 0.09 12.19
CA SER A 73 -19.44 -0.13 13.59
C SER A 73 -20.79 -0.79 13.75
N GLU A 74 -20.80 -1.89 14.47
CA GLU A 74 -22.03 -2.56 14.95
C GLU A 74 -22.18 -2.22 16.43
N PRO A 75 -23.18 -1.44 16.82
CA PRO A 75 -23.37 -1.08 18.23
C PRO A 75 -23.66 -2.29 19.11
N GLY A 76 -22.97 -2.39 20.23
CA GLY A 76 -23.17 -3.51 21.16
C GLY A 76 -22.12 -3.58 22.25
N ILE A 77 -22.30 -4.52 23.15
CA ILE A 77 -21.28 -4.93 24.14
C ILE A 77 -20.78 -6.30 23.74
N TYR A 78 -19.49 -6.39 23.49
CA TYR A 78 -18.85 -7.59 22.99
C TYR A 78 -17.81 -8.10 23.97
N HIS A 79 -17.71 -9.42 24.09
CA HIS A 79 -16.71 -10.11 24.89
C HIS A 79 -15.76 -10.90 23.99
N ASN A 80 -14.59 -11.25 24.50
CA ASN A 80 -13.60 -12.08 23.80
C ASN A 80 -13.30 -11.60 22.37
N VAL A 81 -13.00 -10.32 22.21
CA VAL A 81 -12.81 -9.71 20.89
C VAL A 81 -11.43 -9.94 20.35
N ALA A 82 -11.31 -10.60 19.21
CA ALA A 82 -10.07 -10.65 18.44
C ALA A 82 -9.88 -9.31 17.71
N LEU A 83 -8.73 -8.68 17.94
CA LEU A 83 -8.29 -7.51 17.17
C LEU A 83 -7.24 -7.96 16.16
N LEU A 84 -7.56 -7.82 14.89
CA LEU A 84 -6.63 -8.06 13.79
C LEU A 84 -6.30 -6.75 13.12
N ASP A 85 -5.05 -6.60 12.71
CA ASP A 85 -4.52 -5.42 12.06
C ASP A 85 -3.80 -5.81 10.77
N VAL A 86 -4.10 -5.10 9.67
CA VAL A 86 -3.47 -5.36 8.38
C VAL A 86 -2.07 -4.79 8.38
N ALA A 87 -1.09 -5.67 8.31
CA ALA A 87 0.31 -5.27 8.32
C ALA A 87 0.63 -4.35 7.14
N SER A 88 1.00 -3.10 7.45
CA SER A 88 1.45 -2.12 6.45
C SER A 88 0.47 -1.94 5.27
N MET A 89 -0.83 -1.79 5.54
CA MET A 89 -1.88 -1.74 4.52
C MET A 89 -1.60 -0.71 3.43
N HIS A 90 -1.28 0.53 3.79
CA HIS A 90 -1.01 1.58 2.80
C HIS A 90 0.26 1.31 1.99
N PRO A 91 1.40 0.92 2.58
CA PRO A 91 2.57 0.48 1.81
C PRO A 91 2.26 -0.65 0.82
N HIS A 92 1.52 -1.67 1.24
CA HIS A 92 1.14 -2.76 0.33
C HIS A 92 0.16 -2.33 -0.76
N SER A 93 -0.76 -1.41 -0.46
CA SER A 93 -1.64 -0.81 -1.47
C SER A 93 -0.85 -0.01 -2.50
N LEU A 94 0.15 0.76 -2.06
CA LEU A 94 1.06 1.49 -2.94
C LEU A 94 1.86 0.54 -3.85
N ILE A 95 2.36 -0.56 -3.29
CA ILE A 95 3.07 -1.60 -4.04
C ILE A 95 2.16 -2.24 -5.08
N ALA A 96 0.93 -2.57 -4.70
CA ALA A 96 -0.06 -3.18 -5.60
C ALA A 96 -0.44 -2.24 -6.77
N GLU A 97 -0.50 -0.94 -6.53
CA GLU A 97 -0.73 0.08 -7.56
C GLU A 97 0.52 0.42 -8.37
N VAL A 98 1.68 -0.12 -8.01
CA VAL A 98 2.97 0.12 -8.68
C VAL A 98 3.25 1.61 -8.88
N LEU A 99 3.02 2.43 -7.84
CA LEU A 99 3.04 3.89 -7.94
C LEU A 99 4.37 4.47 -8.43
N PHE A 100 5.48 3.78 -8.19
CA PHE A 100 6.82 4.27 -8.57
C PHE A 100 7.38 3.58 -9.81
N GLY A 101 6.56 2.83 -10.57
CA GLY A 101 7.03 1.92 -11.60
C GLY A 101 7.74 0.69 -11.01
N ILE A 102 7.93 -0.33 -11.82
CA ILE A 102 8.38 -1.64 -11.34
C ILE A 102 9.68 -1.57 -10.56
N LYS A 103 10.69 -0.92 -11.10
CA LYS A 103 12.01 -0.87 -10.48
C LYS A 103 11.98 -0.29 -9.08
N TYR A 104 11.35 0.86 -8.92
CA TYR A 104 11.34 1.59 -7.64
C TYR A 104 10.27 1.07 -6.69
N THR A 105 9.17 0.52 -7.21
CA THR A 105 8.19 -0.17 -6.38
C THR A 105 8.78 -1.46 -5.80
N ASN A 106 9.60 -2.20 -6.55
CA ASN A 106 10.31 -3.36 -6.00
C ASN A 106 11.31 -2.95 -4.92
N ALA A 107 12.09 -1.89 -5.13
CA ALA A 107 12.97 -1.37 -4.09
C ALA A 107 12.20 -0.91 -2.83
N PHE A 108 11.04 -0.31 -3.01
CA PHE A 108 10.16 0.05 -1.90
C PHE A 108 9.60 -1.19 -1.18
N ARG A 109 9.21 -2.23 -1.93
CA ARG A 109 8.80 -3.52 -1.37
C ARG A 109 9.90 -4.12 -0.51
N ASP A 110 11.14 -4.14 -0.99
CA ASP A 110 12.28 -4.64 -0.21
C ASP A 110 12.43 -3.92 1.13
N ILE A 111 12.19 -2.61 1.17
CA ILE A 111 12.20 -1.86 2.43
C ILE A 111 11.06 -2.29 3.35
N VAL A 112 9.84 -2.45 2.81
CA VAL A 112 8.65 -2.84 3.59
C VAL A 112 8.81 -4.24 4.16
N GLU A 113 9.21 -5.21 3.33
CA GLU A 113 9.42 -6.60 3.73
C GLU A 113 10.65 -6.73 4.63
N GLY A 114 11.76 -6.10 4.26
CA GLY A 114 12.99 -6.09 5.05
C GLY A 114 12.81 -5.54 6.45
N ARG A 115 11.94 -4.54 6.63
CA ARG A 115 11.57 -4.06 7.96
C ARG A 115 10.98 -5.16 8.84
N VAL A 116 10.14 -6.02 8.28
CA VAL A 116 9.52 -7.14 9.03
C VAL A 116 10.60 -8.16 9.38
N SER A 117 11.41 -8.56 8.42
CA SER A 117 12.51 -9.52 8.63
C SER A 117 13.55 -8.99 9.66
N ILE A 118 13.86 -7.69 9.63
CA ILE A 118 14.73 -7.04 10.63
C ILE A 118 14.12 -7.15 12.04
N LYS A 119 12.81 -6.90 12.20
CA LYS A 119 12.14 -7.03 13.51
C LYS A 119 12.24 -8.45 14.08
N HIS A 120 12.30 -9.45 13.22
CA HIS A 120 12.41 -10.86 13.60
C HIS A 120 13.87 -11.35 13.55
N GLU A 121 14.82 -10.47 13.27
CA GLU A 121 16.26 -10.77 13.17
C GLU A 121 16.58 -11.86 12.12
N ALA A 122 15.75 -11.96 11.07
CA ALA A 122 15.92 -12.87 9.95
C ALA A 122 16.95 -12.29 8.95
N TRP A 123 18.19 -12.19 9.38
CA TRP A 123 19.26 -11.47 8.67
C TRP A 123 19.58 -12.04 7.29
N ASP A 124 19.44 -13.34 7.09
CA ASP A 124 19.70 -14.00 5.82
C ASP A 124 18.73 -13.54 4.72
N GLU A 125 17.52 -13.19 5.10
CA GLU A 125 16.51 -12.65 4.17
C GLU A 125 16.85 -11.21 3.74
N VAL A 126 17.47 -10.44 4.62
CA VAL A 126 17.68 -9.00 4.42
C VAL A 126 19.02 -8.68 3.75
N ASN A 127 20.03 -9.52 3.90
CA ASN A 127 21.40 -9.25 3.45
C ASN A 127 21.50 -8.93 1.95
N ASN A 128 20.64 -9.50 1.12
CA ASN A 128 20.64 -9.31 -0.33
C ASN A 128 19.65 -8.26 -0.81
N MET A 129 18.79 -7.75 0.07
CA MET A 129 17.79 -6.74 -0.29
C MET A 129 18.48 -5.41 -0.62
N LEU A 130 17.91 -4.69 -1.57
CA LEU A 130 18.43 -3.39 -2.02
C LEU A 130 19.90 -3.45 -2.45
N ASP A 131 20.31 -4.53 -3.12
CA ASP A 131 21.71 -4.74 -3.52
C ASP A 131 22.69 -4.66 -2.34
N GLY A 132 22.29 -5.18 -1.17
CA GLY A 132 23.11 -5.18 0.04
C GLY A 132 23.24 -3.83 0.76
N ARG A 133 22.47 -2.82 0.37
CA ARG A 133 22.54 -1.46 0.98
C ARG A 133 22.14 -1.43 2.46
N LEU A 134 21.41 -2.43 2.93
CA LEU A 134 21.07 -2.56 4.35
C LEU A 134 22.19 -3.20 5.18
N THR A 135 23.15 -3.86 4.57
CA THR A 135 24.25 -4.58 5.24
C THR A 135 25.02 -3.73 6.28
N PRO A 136 25.40 -2.47 6.01
CA PRO A 136 26.09 -1.66 7.01
C PRO A 136 25.26 -1.41 8.27
N PHE A 137 23.95 -1.24 8.13
CA PHE A 137 23.03 -1.03 9.25
C PHE A 137 22.80 -2.32 10.03
N ILE A 138 22.69 -3.45 9.34
CA ILE A 138 22.60 -4.77 9.94
C ILE A 138 23.84 -5.07 10.76
N GLN A 139 25.04 -4.72 10.25
CA GLN A 139 26.27 -4.90 10.97
C GLN A 139 26.28 -4.10 12.29
N ARG A 140 25.82 -2.85 12.27
CA ARG A 140 25.69 -2.05 13.49
C ARG A 140 24.76 -2.66 14.53
N VAL A 141 23.70 -3.35 14.09
CA VAL A 141 22.83 -4.11 15.01
C VAL A 141 23.62 -5.28 15.60
N LYS A 142 24.32 -6.06 14.78
CA LYS A 142 25.14 -7.19 15.24
C LYS A 142 26.27 -6.77 16.18
N ASP A 143 26.81 -5.59 15.98
CA ASP A 143 27.87 -5.00 16.85
C ASP A 143 27.31 -4.37 18.13
N GLY A 144 25.97 -4.36 18.30
CA GLY A 144 25.32 -3.81 19.48
C GLY A 144 25.25 -2.28 19.54
N GLU A 145 25.54 -1.59 18.43
CA GLU A 145 25.45 -0.12 18.35
C GLU A 145 24.03 0.40 18.25
N MET A 146 23.10 -0.44 17.80
CA MET A 146 21.66 -0.14 17.74
C MET A 146 20.86 -1.42 17.90
N SER A 147 19.58 -1.30 18.26
CA SER A 147 18.69 -2.46 18.28
C SER A 147 18.06 -2.76 16.90
N SER A 148 17.63 -4.00 16.68
CA SER A 148 16.80 -4.37 15.50
C SER A 148 15.52 -3.54 15.45
N GLY A 149 14.95 -3.22 16.61
CA GLY A 149 13.78 -2.34 16.74
C GLY A 149 14.04 -0.91 16.27
N ASP A 150 15.19 -0.34 16.59
CA ASP A 150 15.57 1.02 16.16
C ASP A 150 15.74 1.08 14.64
N LEU A 151 16.41 0.09 14.05
CA LEU A 151 16.56 0.00 12.62
C LEU A 151 15.19 -0.15 11.91
N ALA A 152 14.33 -1.04 12.42
CA ALA A 152 12.99 -1.24 11.88
C ALA A 152 12.12 0.02 12.01
N ASN A 153 12.27 0.81 13.07
CA ASN A 153 11.56 2.08 13.26
C ASN A 153 12.09 3.17 12.31
N GLY A 154 13.39 3.22 12.07
CA GLY A 154 13.98 4.09 11.05
C GLY A 154 13.39 3.81 9.67
N LEU A 155 13.31 2.54 9.26
CA LEU A 155 12.69 2.13 8.00
C LEU A 155 11.20 2.45 7.95
N LYS A 156 10.46 2.28 9.05
CA LYS A 156 9.05 2.69 9.14
C LYS A 156 8.87 4.17 8.87
N THR A 157 9.75 4.99 9.44
CA THR A 157 9.73 6.44 9.23
C THR A 157 9.98 6.78 7.76
N ALA A 158 10.97 6.14 7.12
CA ALA A 158 11.24 6.31 5.69
C ALA A 158 10.04 5.90 4.82
N ILE A 159 9.43 4.74 5.09
CA ILE A 159 8.23 4.25 4.39
C ILE A 159 7.08 5.26 4.49
N ASN A 160 6.79 5.74 5.68
CA ASN A 160 5.71 6.71 5.92
C ASN A 160 5.99 8.06 5.25
N SER A 161 7.26 8.50 5.26
CA SER A 161 7.66 9.74 4.59
C SER A 161 7.47 9.65 3.07
N VAL A 162 7.89 8.55 2.46
CA VAL A 162 7.70 8.31 1.02
C VAL A 162 6.21 8.27 0.69
N TYR A 163 5.40 7.56 1.47
CA TYR A 163 3.94 7.52 1.30
C TYR A 163 3.33 8.93 1.38
N GLY A 164 3.68 9.70 2.40
CA GLY A 164 3.19 11.07 2.55
C GLY A 164 3.58 11.98 1.39
N LEU A 165 4.76 11.80 0.81
CA LEU A 165 5.22 12.58 -0.33
C LEU A 165 4.44 12.26 -1.61
N THR A 166 3.87 11.08 -1.74
CA THR A 166 3.10 10.71 -2.95
C THR A 166 1.86 11.56 -3.14
N SER A 167 1.23 12.01 -2.06
CA SER A 167 0.02 12.84 -2.06
C SER A 167 0.25 14.30 -1.65
N ALA A 168 1.50 14.71 -1.42
CA ALA A 168 1.83 16.05 -0.96
C ALA A 168 1.37 17.14 -1.94
N GLY A 169 0.88 18.25 -1.41
CA GLY A 169 0.42 19.39 -2.21
C GLY A 169 1.55 20.17 -2.90
N PHE A 170 2.80 19.95 -2.53
CA PHE A 170 3.97 20.58 -3.12
C PHE A 170 4.69 19.65 -4.09
N ASP A 171 5.46 20.24 -4.97
CA ASP A 171 6.19 19.54 -5.99
C ASP A 171 7.37 18.73 -5.41
N ASN A 172 7.40 17.43 -5.68
CA ASN A 172 8.46 16.54 -5.23
C ASN A 172 8.56 15.29 -6.12
N PRO A 173 9.71 14.56 -6.12
CA PRO A 173 9.94 13.44 -7.02
C PRO A 173 9.01 12.22 -6.81
N PHE A 174 8.37 12.11 -5.65
CA PHE A 174 7.51 10.98 -5.30
C PHE A 174 6.03 11.27 -5.52
N ARG A 175 5.66 12.50 -5.82
CA ARG A 175 4.27 12.87 -6.03
C ARG A 175 3.69 12.13 -7.23
N ASP A 176 2.58 11.46 -7.01
CA ASP A 176 1.85 10.73 -8.04
C ASP A 176 0.40 11.22 -8.08
N VAL A 177 -0.08 11.59 -9.26
CA VAL A 177 -1.43 12.13 -9.43
C VAL A 177 -2.49 11.14 -8.93
N ARG A 178 -2.29 9.85 -9.10
CA ARG A 178 -3.23 8.82 -8.63
C ARG A 178 -3.39 8.84 -7.12
N ASN A 179 -2.31 9.14 -6.37
CA ASN A 179 -2.40 9.22 -4.92
C ASN A 179 -2.77 10.63 -4.42
N VAL A 180 -2.68 11.65 -5.25
CA VAL A 180 -3.38 12.92 -5.00
C VAL A 180 -4.90 12.67 -4.91
N ASP A 181 -5.41 11.74 -5.72
CA ASP A 181 -6.81 11.28 -5.69
C ASP A 181 -7.04 10.12 -4.70
N ASN A 182 -6.12 9.88 -3.77
CA ASN A 182 -6.23 8.89 -2.71
C ASN A 182 -6.36 7.42 -3.16
N ILE A 183 -5.82 7.04 -4.30
CA ILE A 183 -5.93 5.67 -4.81
C ILE A 183 -5.45 4.62 -3.80
N VAL A 184 -4.39 4.89 -3.05
CA VAL A 184 -3.83 3.99 -2.04
C VAL A 184 -4.81 3.79 -0.88
N ALA A 185 -5.37 4.87 -0.35
CA ALA A 185 -6.36 4.80 0.72
C ALA A 185 -7.66 4.14 0.25
N LYS A 186 -8.14 4.46 -0.95
CA LYS A 186 -9.32 3.84 -1.57
C LYS A 186 -9.12 2.33 -1.71
N ARG A 187 -7.99 1.87 -2.23
CA ARG A 187 -7.68 0.44 -2.36
C ARG A 187 -7.74 -0.27 -1.00
N GLY A 188 -7.10 0.29 0.02
CA GLY A 188 -7.14 -0.25 1.37
C GLY A 188 -8.57 -0.32 1.92
N ALA A 189 -9.37 0.72 1.72
CA ALA A 189 -10.75 0.76 2.15
C ALA A 189 -11.62 -0.32 1.47
N LEU A 190 -11.49 -0.51 0.16
CA LEU A 190 -12.20 -1.55 -0.58
C LEU A 190 -11.78 -2.96 -0.13
N PHE A 191 -10.50 -3.17 0.13
CA PHE A 191 -10.02 -4.41 0.73
C PHE A 191 -10.68 -4.69 2.09
N MET A 192 -10.83 -3.68 2.95
CA MET A 192 -11.47 -3.86 4.26
C MET A 192 -12.97 -4.16 4.16
N VAL A 193 -13.65 -3.62 3.14
CA VAL A 193 -15.04 -4.01 2.84
C VAL A 193 -15.11 -5.48 2.45
N ASP A 194 -14.25 -5.94 1.55
CA ASP A 194 -14.18 -7.35 1.17
C ASP A 194 -13.83 -8.26 2.35
N LEU A 195 -12.87 -7.86 3.18
CA LEU A 195 -12.51 -8.59 4.39
C LEU A 195 -13.71 -8.75 5.34
N LYS A 196 -14.48 -7.65 5.56
CA LYS A 196 -15.70 -7.71 6.37
C LYS A 196 -16.68 -8.75 5.82
N HIS A 197 -16.98 -8.67 4.54
CA HIS A 197 -17.91 -9.59 3.91
C HIS A 197 -17.44 -11.04 3.98
N GLU A 198 -16.14 -11.29 3.82
CA GLU A 198 -15.60 -12.65 3.91
C GLU A 198 -15.63 -13.20 5.34
N VAL A 199 -15.36 -12.36 6.34
CA VAL A 199 -15.49 -12.72 7.76
C VAL A 199 -16.95 -13.06 8.10
N GLN A 200 -17.89 -12.22 7.68
CA GLN A 200 -19.34 -12.42 7.91
C GLN A 200 -19.85 -13.69 7.18
N LYS A 201 -19.40 -13.93 5.95
CA LYS A 201 -19.73 -15.14 5.18
C LYS A 201 -19.30 -16.42 5.89
N ARG A 202 -18.24 -16.38 6.66
CA ARG A 202 -17.77 -17.50 7.50
C ARG A 202 -18.52 -17.65 8.82
N GLY A 203 -19.55 -16.85 9.06
CA GLY A 203 -20.40 -16.91 10.22
C GLY A 203 -19.93 -16.10 11.43
N PHE A 204 -18.89 -15.29 11.29
CA PHE A 204 -18.42 -14.43 12.37
C PHE A 204 -19.08 -13.06 12.33
N THR A 205 -19.25 -12.46 13.49
CA THR A 205 -19.68 -11.06 13.61
C THR A 205 -18.47 -10.15 13.45
N VAL A 206 -18.68 -9.02 12.76
CA VAL A 206 -17.70 -7.93 12.73
C VAL A 206 -18.25 -6.79 13.57
N ALA A 207 -17.63 -6.49 14.70
CA ALA A 207 -18.09 -5.44 15.60
C ALA A 207 -17.61 -4.06 15.17
N HIS A 208 -16.39 -3.96 14.65
CA HIS A 208 -15.83 -2.67 14.27
C HIS A 208 -14.69 -2.82 13.26
N ILE A 209 -14.63 -1.88 12.33
CA ILE A 209 -13.49 -1.67 11.44
C ILE A 209 -13.09 -0.21 11.52
N LYS A 210 -11.79 0.05 11.57
CA LYS A 210 -11.24 1.39 11.46
C LYS A 210 -9.96 1.33 10.64
N THR A 211 -10.03 1.86 9.43
CA THR A 211 -8.94 1.94 8.46
C THR A 211 -8.33 0.56 8.13
N ASP A 212 -7.42 0.06 8.95
CA ASP A 212 -6.64 -1.16 8.75
C ASP A 212 -6.85 -2.22 9.83
N SER A 213 -7.73 -1.94 10.79
CA SER A 213 -8.02 -2.87 11.89
C SER A 213 -9.47 -3.37 11.85
N ILE A 214 -9.66 -4.64 12.20
CA ILE A 214 -10.96 -5.31 12.31
C ILE A 214 -11.09 -5.98 13.66
N LYS A 215 -12.25 -5.81 14.31
CA LYS A 215 -12.61 -6.42 15.58
C LYS A 215 -13.69 -7.47 15.38
N ILE A 216 -13.36 -8.68 15.75
CA ILE A 216 -14.20 -9.87 15.59
C ILE A 216 -14.48 -10.44 16.97
N PRO A 217 -15.70 -10.27 17.51
CA PRO A 217 -16.09 -10.92 18.76
C PRO A 217 -16.29 -12.42 18.57
N ASP A 218 -16.17 -13.15 19.69
CA ASP A 218 -16.45 -14.59 19.78
C ASP A 218 -17.97 -14.86 19.68
#